data_0dbf5d53c78686460cc1153a74a8707f
#
_entry.id   0dbf5d53c78686460cc1153a74a8707f
#
_cell.length_a   1.000
_cell.length_b   1.000
_cell.length_c   1.000
_cell.angle_alpha   90.00
_cell.angle_beta   90.00
_cell.angle_gamma   90.00
#
_symmetry.space_group_name_H-M   'P 1'
#
loop_
_entity.id
_entity.type
_entity.pdbx_description
1 polymer ?
#
loop_
_entity_poly.entity_id
_entity_poly.type
_entity_poly.pdbx_seq_one_letter_code
_entity_poly.pdbx_strand_id
1 'polypeptide(L)'
;DIDLLVLLEDEAGEDPILAEHLSAFLSALWELGLTVGAAVRTRTEFTVEAGKDVSIATTYLESRLLLGSARLYYDAKDDFFAALDAREFFRDKMLELKRRHQKFDDTPYALEPNLKQSPGGLRDLQVFLWCARAAGLADSVEAMHRADLITEREMHTIRQCYEFLKTIRIELHLLAKRDEDRLLFDVQEELASRLGYRATGLMRASEALMKRYYWHAKSVVQMSIIQLQTISDRLFGGSSRATPLRLESAFLARGDEMDIVAENIYETDPNAILRTFLVFATHPELTRFSTRLLRALWHAAPEIGPAYRDNLR
;
A
#
# COMPACT_ATOMS: atom_id res chain seq x y z
N ASP A 1 -1.64 -11.82 16.26
CA ASP A 1 -0.51 -12.64 15.75
C ASP A 1 0.80 -11.94 16.10
N ILE A 2 1.80 -12.71 16.52
CA ILE A 2 3.15 -12.25 16.78
C ILE A 2 4.07 -13.00 15.83
N ASP A 3 4.77 -12.27 14.95
CA ASP A 3 5.81 -12.85 14.09
C ASP A 3 7.16 -12.61 14.75
N LEU A 4 7.81 -13.68 15.21
CA LEU A 4 9.06 -13.65 15.92
C LEU A 4 10.18 -14.24 15.07
N LEU A 5 11.27 -13.51 14.90
CA LEU A 5 12.50 -13.98 14.31
C LEU A 5 13.59 -14.07 15.38
N VAL A 6 14.19 -15.22 15.55
CA VAL A 6 15.40 -15.40 16.32
C VAL A 6 16.57 -15.46 15.35
N LEU A 7 17.45 -14.47 15.44
CA LEU A 7 18.65 -14.36 14.59
C LEU A 7 19.87 -14.85 15.35
N LEU A 8 20.62 -15.76 14.74
CA LEU A 8 21.81 -16.38 15.30
C LEU A 8 23.07 -16.03 14.46
N GLU A 9 24.22 -16.04 15.10
CA GLU A 9 25.51 -16.14 14.36
C GLU A 9 25.56 -17.49 13.65
N ASP A 10 26.31 -17.59 12.54
CA ASP A 10 26.33 -18.78 11.70
C ASP A 10 26.85 -20.01 12.46
N GLU A 11 27.84 -19.84 13.33
CA GLU A 11 28.43 -20.91 14.14
C GLU A 11 27.44 -21.46 15.21
N ALA A 12 26.47 -20.66 15.63
CA ALA A 12 25.48 -21.05 16.61
C ALA A 12 24.29 -21.84 16.02
N GLY A 13 24.17 -21.89 14.69
CA GLY A 13 23.05 -22.55 14.01
C GLY A 13 23.02 -24.08 14.21
N GLU A 14 24.17 -24.70 14.47
CA GLU A 14 24.29 -26.14 14.69
C GLU A 14 24.42 -26.55 16.19
N ASP A 15 24.26 -25.59 17.12
CA ASP A 15 24.35 -25.87 18.56
C ASP A 15 23.08 -26.58 19.08
N PRO A 16 23.14 -27.87 19.48
CA PRO A 16 21.97 -28.60 19.91
C PRO A 16 21.41 -28.12 21.26
N ILE A 17 22.27 -27.55 22.13
CA ILE A 17 21.83 -27.01 23.43
C ILE A 17 21.02 -25.73 23.21
N LEU A 18 21.49 -24.88 22.31
CA LEU A 18 20.75 -23.67 21.95
C LEU A 18 19.42 -24.02 21.28
N ALA A 19 19.40 -25.02 20.39
CA ALA A 19 18.16 -25.48 19.74
C ALA A 19 17.13 -25.97 20.76
N GLU A 20 17.55 -26.72 21.79
CA GLU A 20 16.68 -27.19 22.90
C GLU A 20 16.11 -26.00 23.69
N HIS A 21 16.94 -25.02 24.06
CA HIS A 21 16.52 -23.81 24.76
C HIS A 21 15.52 -22.97 23.96
N LEU A 22 15.77 -22.81 22.65
CA LEU A 22 14.85 -22.08 21.75
C LEU A 22 13.51 -22.80 21.61
N SER A 23 13.53 -24.13 21.49
CA SER A 23 12.32 -24.96 21.46
C SER A 23 11.51 -24.80 22.74
N ALA A 24 12.15 -24.86 23.91
CA ALA A 24 11.50 -24.65 25.19
C ALA A 24 10.92 -23.23 25.33
N PHE A 25 11.65 -22.22 24.87
CA PHE A 25 11.19 -20.84 24.87
C PHE A 25 9.93 -20.65 23.99
N LEU A 26 9.93 -21.16 22.77
CA LEU A 26 8.79 -21.06 21.86
C LEU A 26 7.58 -21.84 22.41
N SER A 27 7.80 -23.01 22.99
CA SER A 27 6.75 -23.81 23.64
C SER A 27 6.10 -23.03 24.79
N ALA A 28 6.91 -22.37 25.62
CA ALA A 28 6.39 -21.53 26.70
C ALA A 28 5.51 -20.36 26.20
N LEU A 29 5.86 -19.74 25.06
CA LEU A 29 5.03 -18.70 24.47
C LEU A 29 3.66 -19.24 24.01
N TRP A 30 3.63 -20.46 23.42
CA TRP A 30 2.37 -21.10 23.01
C TRP A 30 1.54 -21.54 24.22
N GLU A 31 2.17 -22.06 25.30
CA GLU A 31 1.50 -22.42 26.55
C GLU A 31 0.85 -21.22 27.24
N LEU A 32 1.40 -20.01 27.05
CA LEU A 32 0.79 -18.75 27.50
C LEU A 32 -0.42 -18.33 26.63
N GLY A 33 -0.78 -19.11 25.64
CA GLY A 33 -1.90 -18.82 24.73
C GLY A 33 -1.59 -17.76 23.67
N LEU A 34 -0.31 -17.43 23.46
CA LEU A 34 0.09 -16.49 22.41
C LEU A 34 0.13 -17.19 21.04
N THR A 35 -0.50 -16.59 20.05
CA THR A 35 -0.38 -17.03 18.66
C THR A 35 0.92 -16.46 18.07
N VAL A 36 1.98 -17.28 18.10
CA VAL A 36 3.32 -16.89 17.65
C VAL A 36 3.69 -17.67 16.40
N GLY A 37 3.91 -16.97 15.28
CA GLY A 37 4.68 -17.44 14.15
C GLY A 37 6.16 -17.25 14.45
N ALA A 38 6.98 -18.31 14.45
CA ALA A 38 8.38 -18.20 14.79
C ALA A 38 9.28 -18.74 13.68
N ALA A 39 10.38 -18.05 13.43
CA ALA A 39 11.46 -18.49 12.58
C ALA A 39 12.79 -18.34 13.32
N VAL A 40 13.66 -19.34 13.25
CA VAL A 40 15.04 -19.27 13.69
C VAL A 40 15.91 -19.29 12.45
N ARG A 41 16.82 -18.35 12.32
CA ARG A 41 17.72 -18.20 11.15
C ARG A 41 19.10 -17.77 11.59
N THR A 42 20.09 -18.29 10.94
CA THR A 42 21.44 -17.72 11.04
C THR A 42 21.55 -16.47 10.18
N ARG A 43 22.60 -15.69 10.33
CA ARG A 43 22.88 -14.49 9.52
C ARG A 43 22.88 -14.80 8.02
N THR A 44 23.54 -15.90 7.62
CA THR A 44 23.59 -16.34 6.21
C THR A 44 22.21 -16.79 5.73
N GLU A 45 21.48 -17.58 6.51
CA GLU A 45 20.13 -18.03 6.17
C GLU A 45 19.15 -16.86 6.04
N PHE A 46 19.28 -15.81 6.85
CA PHE A 46 18.43 -14.62 6.76
C PHE A 46 18.48 -14.01 5.35
N THR A 47 19.66 -13.89 4.77
CA THR A 47 19.82 -13.37 3.41
C THR A 47 19.36 -14.36 2.35
N VAL A 48 19.72 -15.64 2.46
CA VAL A 48 19.40 -16.69 1.48
C VAL A 48 17.88 -16.93 1.40
N GLU A 49 17.19 -17.01 2.53
CA GLU A 49 15.75 -17.27 2.55
C GLU A 49 14.96 -16.09 1.96
N ALA A 50 15.41 -14.86 2.17
CA ALA A 50 14.80 -13.68 1.56
C ALA A 50 14.82 -13.70 0.02
N GLY A 51 15.85 -14.29 -0.57
CA GLY A 51 15.98 -14.44 -2.03
C GLY A 51 15.06 -15.51 -2.64
N LYS A 52 14.48 -16.39 -1.81
CA LYS A 52 13.60 -17.47 -2.29
C LYS A 52 12.12 -17.09 -2.35
N ASP A 53 11.68 -16.17 -1.49
CA ASP A 53 10.26 -15.82 -1.35
C ASP A 53 10.11 -14.33 -1.00
N VAL A 54 9.36 -13.63 -1.85
CA VAL A 54 9.06 -12.20 -1.67
C VAL A 54 8.31 -11.91 -0.36
N SER A 55 7.57 -12.89 0.18
CA SER A 55 6.88 -12.75 1.47
C SER A 55 7.89 -12.74 2.63
N ILE A 56 8.91 -13.60 2.57
CA ILE A 56 10.00 -13.61 3.54
C ILE A 56 10.78 -12.29 3.47
N ALA A 57 11.16 -11.86 2.27
CA ALA A 57 11.81 -10.57 2.08
C ALA A 57 10.98 -9.41 2.66
N THR A 58 9.66 -9.45 2.47
CA THR A 58 8.73 -8.45 3.04
C THR A 58 8.75 -8.44 4.57
N THR A 59 8.74 -9.61 5.20
CA THR A 59 8.83 -9.74 6.66
C THR A 59 10.15 -9.16 7.18
N TYR A 60 11.25 -9.42 6.48
CA TYR A 60 12.54 -8.87 6.86
C TYR A 60 12.64 -7.36 6.66
N LEU A 61 12.02 -6.79 5.63
CA LEU A 61 11.91 -5.33 5.49
C LEU A 61 11.22 -4.67 6.70
N GLU A 62 10.23 -5.31 7.31
CA GLU A 62 9.48 -4.80 8.46
C GLU A 62 10.08 -5.20 9.82
N SER A 63 11.09 -6.06 9.84
CA SER A 63 11.70 -6.52 11.08
C SER A 63 12.28 -5.36 11.89
N ARG A 64 12.21 -5.50 13.21
CA ARG A 64 12.83 -4.58 14.18
C ARG A 64 13.50 -5.36 15.29
N LEU A 65 14.63 -4.88 15.77
CA LEU A 65 15.29 -5.46 16.92
C LEU A 65 14.44 -5.26 18.18
N LEU A 66 14.11 -6.34 18.86
CA LEU A 66 13.45 -6.31 20.17
C LEU A 66 14.47 -6.45 21.29
N LEU A 67 15.36 -7.44 21.19
CA LEU A 67 16.36 -7.78 22.20
C LEU A 67 17.53 -8.48 21.53
N GLY A 68 18.72 -8.38 22.11
CA GLY A 68 19.92 -9.10 21.67
C GLY A 68 21.00 -8.20 21.06
N SER A 69 21.85 -8.79 20.21
CA SER A 69 22.98 -8.10 19.59
C SER A 69 22.52 -7.15 18.48
N ALA A 70 22.62 -5.84 18.73
CA ALA A 70 22.38 -4.82 17.71
C ALA A 70 23.33 -4.98 16.52
N ARG A 71 24.59 -5.34 16.77
CA ARG A 71 25.58 -5.57 15.71
C ARG A 71 25.10 -6.69 14.79
N LEU A 72 24.79 -7.88 15.31
CA LEU A 72 24.32 -9.01 14.50
C LEU A 72 23.10 -8.63 13.66
N TYR A 73 22.13 -7.94 14.28
CA TYR A 73 20.90 -7.53 13.58
C TYR A 73 21.19 -6.58 12.42
N TYR A 74 21.99 -5.52 12.66
CA TYR A 74 22.26 -4.54 11.61
C TYR A 74 23.19 -5.11 10.53
N ASP A 75 24.19 -5.91 10.88
CA ASP A 75 25.03 -6.61 9.91
C ASP A 75 24.20 -7.52 8.99
N ALA A 76 23.25 -8.28 9.55
CA ALA A 76 22.34 -9.13 8.77
C ALA A 76 21.39 -8.30 7.87
N LYS A 77 20.92 -7.14 8.36
CA LYS A 77 20.12 -6.22 7.54
C LYS A 77 20.92 -5.62 6.39
N ASP A 78 22.16 -5.28 6.61
CA ASP A 78 23.05 -4.74 5.57
C ASP A 78 23.33 -5.80 4.51
N ASP A 79 23.62 -7.05 4.89
CA ASP A 79 23.77 -8.18 3.97
C ASP A 79 22.49 -8.43 3.16
N PHE A 80 21.34 -8.41 3.82
CA PHE A 80 20.04 -8.55 3.17
C PHE A 80 19.80 -7.45 2.13
N PHE A 81 20.01 -6.17 2.48
CA PHE A 81 19.82 -5.08 1.53
C PHE A 81 20.84 -5.09 0.38
N ALA A 82 22.07 -5.54 0.63
CA ALA A 82 23.09 -5.71 -0.41
C ALA A 82 22.72 -6.80 -1.43
N ALA A 83 22.03 -7.86 -0.99
CA ALA A 83 21.60 -8.97 -1.83
C ALA A 83 20.22 -8.74 -2.50
N LEU A 84 19.41 -7.83 -1.99
CA LEU A 84 18.04 -7.61 -2.46
C LEU A 84 18.02 -6.93 -3.84
N ASP A 85 17.50 -7.61 -4.87
CA ASP A 85 17.17 -6.97 -6.15
C ASP A 85 15.81 -6.22 -6.02
N ALA A 86 15.89 -4.91 -5.86
CA ALA A 86 14.72 -4.05 -5.71
C ALA A 86 13.77 -4.08 -6.93
N ARG A 87 14.31 -4.33 -8.15
CA ARG A 87 13.49 -4.41 -9.38
C ARG A 87 12.72 -5.73 -9.44
N GLU A 88 13.36 -6.82 -9.07
CA GLU A 88 12.72 -8.13 -8.96
C GLU A 88 11.67 -8.12 -7.86
N PHE A 89 12.02 -7.65 -6.66
CA PHE A 89 11.07 -7.46 -5.55
C PHE A 89 9.84 -6.65 -5.96
N PHE A 90 10.03 -5.54 -6.67
CA PHE A 90 8.92 -4.71 -7.16
C PHE A 90 8.02 -5.50 -8.11
N ARG A 91 8.58 -6.23 -9.10
CA ARG A 91 7.80 -7.03 -10.05
C ARG A 91 6.97 -8.11 -9.34
N ASP A 92 7.57 -8.80 -8.38
CA ASP A 92 6.91 -9.86 -7.61
C ASP A 92 5.78 -9.30 -6.74
N LYS A 93 6.01 -8.14 -6.11
CA LYS A 93 4.97 -7.44 -5.35
C LYS A 93 3.83 -6.96 -6.23
N MET A 94 4.09 -6.50 -7.43
CA MET A 94 3.04 -6.13 -8.39
C MET A 94 2.23 -7.35 -8.84
N LEU A 95 2.88 -8.50 -9.05
CA LEU A 95 2.20 -9.74 -9.37
C LEU A 95 1.33 -10.26 -8.21
N GLU A 96 1.86 -10.22 -6.98
CA GLU A 96 1.13 -10.54 -5.76
C GLU A 96 -0.09 -9.62 -5.58
N LEU A 97 0.10 -8.31 -5.74
CA LEU A 97 -0.96 -7.30 -5.67
C LEU A 97 -2.09 -7.60 -6.67
N LYS A 98 -1.73 -7.85 -7.93
CA LYS A 98 -2.71 -8.18 -8.98
C LYS A 98 -3.49 -9.46 -8.65
N ARG A 99 -2.80 -10.54 -8.25
CA ARG A 99 -3.44 -11.81 -7.86
C ARG A 99 -4.36 -11.63 -6.66
N ARG A 100 -3.97 -10.80 -5.70
CA ARG A 100 -4.78 -10.48 -4.52
C ARG A 100 -6.04 -9.70 -4.92
N HIS A 101 -5.92 -8.64 -5.71
CA HIS A 101 -7.07 -7.85 -6.17
C HIS A 101 -8.07 -8.71 -6.94
N GLN A 102 -7.61 -9.60 -7.83
CA GLN A 102 -8.48 -10.52 -8.57
C GLN A 102 -9.35 -11.42 -7.68
N LYS A 103 -8.87 -11.81 -6.49
CA LYS A 103 -9.66 -12.57 -5.52
C LYS A 103 -10.82 -11.78 -4.89
N PHE A 104 -10.83 -10.46 -5.08
CA PHE A 104 -11.82 -9.52 -4.57
C PHE A 104 -12.47 -8.71 -5.71
N ASP A 105 -12.62 -9.34 -6.88
CA ASP A 105 -13.31 -8.78 -8.05
C ASP A 105 -12.74 -7.44 -8.54
N ASP A 106 -11.47 -7.16 -8.25
CA ASP A 106 -10.76 -5.93 -8.61
C ASP A 106 -11.51 -4.62 -8.22
N THR A 107 -12.37 -4.68 -7.17
CA THR A 107 -13.19 -3.54 -6.77
C THR A 107 -13.03 -3.14 -5.30
N PRO A 108 -12.91 -1.85 -4.98
CA PRO A 108 -12.98 -1.36 -3.61
C PRO A 108 -14.43 -1.23 -3.09
N TYR A 109 -15.43 -1.54 -3.90
CA TYR A 109 -16.84 -1.31 -3.60
C TYR A 109 -17.61 -2.58 -3.22
N ALA A 110 -16.91 -3.63 -2.76
CA ALA A 110 -17.55 -4.82 -2.24
C ALA A 110 -18.49 -4.47 -1.07
N LEU A 111 -19.65 -5.12 -0.99
CA LEU A 111 -20.63 -4.88 0.08
C LEU A 111 -20.14 -5.39 1.45
N GLU A 112 -19.34 -6.45 1.44
CA GLU A 112 -18.68 -7.03 2.61
C GLU A 112 -17.17 -7.07 2.40
N PRO A 113 -16.49 -5.91 2.42
CA PRO A 113 -15.07 -5.85 2.08
C PRO A 113 -14.19 -6.47 3.15
N ASN A 114 -13.03 -7.00 2.74
CA ASN A 114 -11.96 -7.34 3.66
C ASN A 114 -11.07 -6.10 3.88
N LEU A 115 -11.06 -5.58 5.10
CA LEU A 115 -10.38 -4.31 5.49
C LEU A 115 -8.87 -4.34 5.26
N LYS A 116 -8.28 -5.54 5.23
CA LYS A 116 -6.85 -5.76 5.03
C LYS A 116 -6.51 -6.08 3.58
N GLN A 117 -7.25 -6.98 2.93
CA GLN A 117 -6.86 -7.63 1.68
C GLN A 117 -7.58 -7.10 0.44
N SER A 118 -8.82 -6.58 0.55
CA SER A 118 -9.56 -6.05 -0.61
C SER A 118 -8.83 -4.86 -1.23
N PRO A 119 -9.07 -4.57 -2.53
CA PRO A 119 -8.61 -3.33 -3.14
C PRO A 119 -9.00 -2.12 -2.29
N GLY A 120 -8.02 -1.27 -1.97
CA GLY A 120 -8.23 -0.13 -1.07
C GLY A 120 -8.13 -0.48 0.42
N GLY A 121 -7.74 -1.70 0.79
CA GLY A 121 -7.48 -2.11 2.17
C GLY A 121 -6.06 -1.76 2.65
N LEU A 122 -5.78 -2.09 3.92
CA LEU A 122 -4.49 -1.78 4.56
C LEU A 122 -3.28 -2.36 3.83
N ARG A 123 -3.43 -3.51 3.19
CA ARG A 123 -2.35 -4.16 2.45
C ARG A 123 -1.88 -3.34 1.25
N ASP A 124 -2.75 -2.57 0.61
CA ASP A 124 -2.37 -1.70 -0.49
C ASP A 124 -1.43 -0.57 -0.03
N LEU A 125 -1.70 0.00 1.15
CA LEU A 125 -0.81 0.99 1.77
C LEU A 125 0.55 0.40 2.14
N GLN A 126 0.57 -0.85 2.60
CA GLN A 126 1.82 -1.54 2.94
C GLN A 126 2.67 -1.85 1.70
N VAL A 127 2.04 -2.27 0.59
CA VAL A 127 2.75 -2.69 -0.63
C VAL A 127 3.64 -1.59 -1.17
N PHE A 128 3.15 -0.36 -1.34
CA PHE A 128 4.01 0.70 -1.87
C PHE A 128 5.12 1.11 -0.87
N LEU A 129 4.88 1.03 0.45
CA LEU A 129 5.92 1.26 1.45
C LEU A 129 7.01 0.19 1.40
N TRP A 130 6.65 -1.07 1.23
CA TRP A 130 7.64 -2.14 1.04
C TRP A 130 8.47 -1.95 -0.21
N CYS A 131 7.82 -1.58 -1.32
CA CYS A 131 8.51 -1.28 -2.57
C CYS A 131 9.46 -0.06 -2.43
N ALA A 132 9.04 0.98 -1.70
CA ALA A 132 9.90 2.14 -1.43
C ALA A 132 11.10 1.78 -0.55
N ARG A 133 10.91 0.95 0.48
CA ARG A 133 11.99 0.43 1.34
C ARG A 133 12.96 -0.46 0.58
N ALA A 134 12.46 -1.42 -0.20
CA ALA A 134 13.28 -2.32 -1.01
C ALA A 134 14.12 -1.55 -2.04
N ALA A 135 13.58 -0.46 -2.58
CA ALA A 135 14.27 0.43 -3.50
C ALA A 135 15.25 1.40 -2.83
N GLY A 136 15.39 1.38 -1.50
CA GLY A 136 16.22 2.33 -0.76
C GLY A 136 15.75 3.79 -0.86
N LEU A 137 14.48 4.02 -1.25
CA LEU A 137 13.95 5.36 -1.47
C LEU A 137 13.41 6.01 -0.20
N ALA A 138 12.74 5.23 0.65
CA ALA A 138 12.16 5.70 1.91
C ALA A 138 11.73 4.52 2.79
N ASP A 139 11.78 4.69 4.11
CA ASP A 139 11.39 3.70 5.11
C ASP A 139 10.01 3.98 5.77
N SER A 140 9.46 5.15 5.54
CA SER A 140 8.20 5.62 6.12
C SER A 140 7.50 6.61 5.19
N VAL A 141 6.22 6.88 5.46
CA VAL A 141 5.45 7.88 4.71
C VAL A 141 6.08 9.28 4.85
N GLU A 142 6.60 9.60 6.04
CA GLU A 142 7.32 10.85 6.31
C GLU A 142 8.63 10.93 5.52
N ALA A 143 9.37 9.82 5.43
CA ALA A 143 10.58 9.76 4.62
C ALA A 143 10.27 9.89 3.12
N MET A 144 9.16 9.31 2.65
CA MET A 144 8.69 9.51 1.27
C MET A 144 8.42 10.99 0.98
N HIS A 145 7.81 11.71 1.92
CA HIS A 145 7.58 13.15 1.76
C HIS A 145 8.90 13.94 1.74
N ARG A 146 9.84 13.66 2.65
CA ARG A 146 11.16 14.31 2.65
C ARG A 146 12.00 14.02 1.38
N ALA A 147 11.74 12.89 0.74
CA ALA A 147 12.39 12.50 -0.52
C ALA A 147 11.65 12.98 -1.78
N ASP A 148 10.66 13.86 -1.64
CA ASP A 148 9.81 14.38 -2.72
C ASP A 148 9.14 13.28 -3.57
N LEU A 149 8.87 12.12 -2.96
CA LEU A 149 8.12 11.04 -3.59
C LEU A 149 6.61 11.26 -3.48
N ILE A 150 6.20 11.91 -2.40
CA ILE A 150 4.80 12.27 -2.12
C ILE A 150 4.69 13.74 -1.70
N THR A 151 3.55 14.35 -2.03
CA THR A 151 3.20 15.70 -1.56
C THR A 151 2.70 15.65 -0.10
N GLU A 152 2.68 16.80 0.58
CA GLU A 152 2.10 16.92 1.92
C GLU A 152 0.63 16.48 1.97
N ARG A 153 -0.15 16.83 0.94
CA ARG A 153 -1.56 16.42 0.82
C ARG A 153 -1.70 14.90 0.67
N GLU A 154 -0.84 14.26 -0.13
CA GLU A 154 -0.80 12.80 -0.27
C GLU A 154 -0.44 12.14 1.06
N MET A 155 0.59 12.63 1.76
CA MET A 155 0.99 12.16 3.09
C MET A 155 -0.17 12.22 4.07
N HIS A 156 -0.86 13.35 4.14
CA HIS A 156 -2.02 13.52 5.02
C HIS A 156 -3.14 12.54 4.69
N THR A 157 -3.46 12.37 3.40
CA THR A 157 -4.49 11.43 2.94
C THR A 157 -4.13 9.99 3.28
N ILE A 158 -2.88 9.56 3.05
CA ILE A 158 -2.40 8.22 3.40
C ILE A 158 -2.57 7.95 4.90
N ARG A 159 -2.16 8.91 5.75
CA ARG A 159 -2.30 8.80 7.22
C ARG A 159 -3.77 8.69 7.63
N GLN A 160 -4.64 9.54 7.10
CA GLN A 160 -6.08 9.50 7.40
C GLN A 160 -6.70 8.16 7.00
N CYS A 161 -6.38 7.64 5.81
CA CYS A 161 -6.88 6.36 5.35
C CYS A 161 -6.36 5.21 6.24
N TYR A 162 -5.07 5.22 6.58
CA TYR A 162 -4.47 4.21 7.44
C TYR A 162 -5.13 4.17 8.83
N GLU A 163 -5.26 5.32 9.49
CA GLU A 163 -5.86 5.40 10.83
C GLU A 163 -7.36 5.01 10.80
N PHE A 164 -8.10 5.41 9.77
CA PHE A 164 -9.49 5.02 9.61
C PHE A 164 -9.67 3.50 9.44
N LEU A 165 -8.93 2.90 8.51
CA LEU A 165 -9.02 1.46 8.25
C LEU A 165 -8.54 0.63 9.45
N LYS A 166 -7.47 1.06 10.11
CA LYS A 166 -6.94 0.44 11.33
C LYS A 166 -7.96 0.49 12.46
N THR A 167 -8.60 1.64 12.68
CA THR A 167 -9.62 1.82 13.72
C THR A 167 -10.80 0.89 13.49
N ILE A 168 -11.35 0.84 12.27
CA ILE A 168 -12.46 -0.07 11.96
C ILE A 168 -12.05 -1.53 12.17
N ARG A 169 -10.84 -1.91 11.75
CA ARG A 169 -10.32 -3.27 11.90
C ARG A 169 -10.20 -3.67 13.38
N ILE A 170 -9.67 -2.79 14.22
CA ILE A 170 -9.54 -3.03 15.68
C ILE A 170 -10.94 -3.22 16.29
N GLU A 171 -11.89 -2.33 16.01
CA GLU A 171 -13.24 -2.42 16.53
C GLU A 171 -13.98 -3.67 16.03
N LEU A 172 -13.72 -4.09 14.78
CA LEU A 172 -14.26 -5.32 14.23
C LEU A 172 -13.72 -6.56 14.97
N HIS A 173 -12.42 -6.63 15.25
CA HIS A 173 -11.79 -7.70 16.03
C HIS A 173 -12.36 -7.76 17.46
N LEU A 174 -12.53 -6.60 18.11
CA LEU A 174 -13.14 -6.51 19.45
C LEU A 174 -14.60 -6.97 19.46
N LEU A 175 -15.36 -6.63 18.41
CA LEU A 175 -16.73 -7.04 18.24
C LEU A 175 -16.87 -8.55 17.99
N ALA A 176 -16.06 -9.06 17.05
CA ALA A 176 -16.05 -10.47 16.66
C ALA A 176 -15.39 -11.38 17.72
N LYS A 177 -14.58 -10.81 18.64
CA LYS A 177 -13.75 -11.55 19.64
C LYS A 177 -12.79 -12.55 18.98
N ARG A 178 -12.36 -12.26 17.76
CA ARG A 178 -11.42 -13.05 16.96
C ARG A 178 -10.83 -12.17 15.86
N ASP A 179 -9.82 -12.68 15.19
CA ASP A 179 -9.27 -12.07 13.98
C ASP A 179 -10.30 -12.14 12.84
N GLU A 180 -11.03 -11.04 12.63
CA GLU A 180 -12.01 -10.91 11.56
C GLU A 180 -11.72 -9.66 10.76
N ASP A 181 -11.33 -9.86 9.50
CA ASP A 181 -11.00 -8.77 8.60
C ASP A 181 -12.12 -8.45 7.61
N ARG A 182 -13.17 -9.30 7.54
CA ARG A 182 -14.30 -9.11 6.63
C ARG A 182 -15.44 -8.37 7.31
N LEU A 183 -15.82 -7.24 6.76
CA LEU A 183 -16.89 -6.39 7.27
C LEU A 183 -18.25 -6.92 6.80
N LEU A 184 -18.72 -7.99 7.43
CA LEU A 184 -19.99 -8.68 7.13
C LEU A 184 -21.21 -7.80 7.42
N PHE A 185 -22.31 -8.00 6.69
CA PHE A 185 -23.53 -7.20 6.83
C PHE A 185 -24.10 -7.21 8.25
N ASP A 186 -24.10 -8.35 8.89
CA ASP A 186 -24.69 -8.54 10.23
C ASP A 186 -23.96 -7.76 11.33
N VAL A 187 -22.68 -7.42 11.12
CA VAL A 187 -21.90 -6.63 12.09
C VAL A 187 -21.81 -5.15 11.76
N GLN A 188 -22.16 -4.73 10.53
CA GLN A 188 -21.97 -3.34 10.07
C GLN A 188 -22.74 -2.33 10.91
N GLU A 189 -23.98 -2.62 11.31
CA GLU A 189 -24.82 -1.68 12.08
C GLU A 189 -24.29 -1.50 13.52
N GLU A 190 -23.92 -2.61 14.19
CA GLU A 190 -23.36 -2.55 15.53
C GLU A 190 -22.01 -1.85 15.52
N LEU A 191 -21.14 -2.19 14.55
CA LEU A 191 -19.83 -1.55 14.38
C LEU A 191 -19.97 -0.05 14.13
N ALA A 192 -20.90 0.35 13.25
CA ALA A 192 -21.17 1.75 12.98
C ALA A 192 -21.59 2.51 14.26
N SER A 193 -22.46 1.91 15.07
CA SER A 193 -22.90 2.48 16.34
C SER A 193 -21.76 2.65 17.34
N ARG A 194 -20.86 1.67 17.45
CA ARG A 194 -19.63 1.73 18.28
C ARG A 194 -18.69 2.86 17.85
N LEU A 195 -18.57 3.06 16.54
CA LEU A 195 -17.75 4.13 15.95
C LEU A 195 -18.44 5.50 16.00
N GLY A 196 -19.61 5.61 16.64
CA GLY A 196 -20.33 6.87 16.85
C GLY A 196 -21.18 7.33 15.66
N TYR A 197 -21.37 6.50 14.63
CA TYR A 197 -22.31 6.81 13.56
C TYR A 197 -23.74 6.65 14.07
N ARG A 198 -24.63 7.54 13.62
CA ARG A 198 -26.05 7.54 14.01
C ARG A 198 -26.93 7.51 12.78
N ALA A 199 -28.04 6.78 12.87
CA ALA A 199 -29.07 6.83 11.84
C ALA A 199 -29.65 8.24 11.76
N THR A 200 -29.94 8.67 10.55
CA THR A 200 -30.72 9.88 10.24
C THR A 200 -32.01 9.47 9.55
N GLY A 201 -32.96 10.38 9.35
CA GLY A 201 -34.21 10.06 8.64
C GLY A 201 -34.02 9.52 7.19
N LEU A 202 -32.81 9.68 6.63
CA LEU A 202 -32.49 9.31 5.23
C LEU A 202 -31.43 8.23 5.11
N MET A 203 -30.71 7.86 6.18
CA MET A 203 -29.55 6.97 6.12
C MET A 203 -29.38 6.20 7.42
N ARG A 204 -29.11 4.89 7.32
CA ARG A 204 -28.74 4.04 8.47
C ARG A 204 -27.32 4.35 8.95
N ALA A 205 -26.98 3.99 10.18
CA ALA A 205 -25.63 4.14 10.70
C ALA A 205 -24.62 3.33 9.86
N SER A 206 -24.97 2.10 9.50
CA SER A 206 -24.15 1.25 8.60
C SER A 206 -23.91 1.88 7.23
N GLU A 207 -24.92 2.49 6.62
CA GLU A 207 -24.77 3.18 5.33
C GLU A 207 -23.83 4.38 5.43
N ALA A 208 -23.87 5.13 6.53
CA ALA A 208 -22.98 6.24 6.79
C ALA A 208 -21.51 5.76 6.97
N LEU A 209 -21.31 4.67 7.71
CA LEU A 209 -20.01 4.01 7.85
C LEU A 209 -19.50 3.53 6.49
N MET A 210 -20.31 2.78 5.73
CA MET A 210 -19.92 2.22 4.44
C MET A 210 -19.62 3.30 3.40
N LYS A 211 -20.38 4.38 3.37
CA LYS A 211 -20.07 5.53 2.52
C LYS A 211 -18.68 6.10 2.82
N ARG A 212 -18.34 6.24 4.11
CA ARG A 212 -17.01 6.72 4.52
C ARG A 212 -15.93 5.70 4.21
N TYR A 213 -16.20 4.41 4.42
CA TYR A 213 -15.30 3.32 4.03
C TYR A 213 -14.94 3.39 2.53
N TYR A 214 -15.93 3.45 1.65
CA TYR A 214 -15.72 3.51 0.21
C TYR A 214 -14.91 4.74 -0.22
N TRP A 215 -15.11 5.87 0.45
CA TRP A 215 -14.30 7.05 0.19
C TRP A 215 -12.82 6.81 0.52
N HIS A 216 -12.52 6.21 1.68
CA HIS A 216 -11.16 5.87 2.07
C HIS A 216 -10.57 4.78 1.17
N ALA A 217 -11.30 3.71 0.89
CA ALA A 217 -10.84 2.62 0.03
C ALA A 217 -10.50 3.11 -1.39
N LYS A 218 -11.36 3.95 -1.99
CA LYS A 218 -11.07 4.62 -3.26
C LYS A 218 -9.79 5.45 -3.18
N SER A 219 -9.62 6.24 -2.12
CA SER A 219 -8.44 7.08 -1.93
C SER A 219 -7.16 6.24 -1.81
N VAL A 220 -7.22 5.10 -1.09
CA VAL A 220 -6.09 4.15 -0.99
C VAL A 220 -5.73 3.58 -2.36
N VAL A 221 -6.70 3.13 -3.15
CA VAL A 221 -6.43 2.62 -4.51
C VAL A 221 -5.75 3.67 -5.36
N GLN A 222 -6.25 4.90 -5.35
CA GLN A 222 -5.66 6.01 -6.11
C GLN A 222 -4.23 6.33 -5.66
N MET A 223 -4.01 6.43 -4.33
CA MET A 223 -2.67 6.65 -3.78
C MET A 223 -1.72 5.50 -4.14
N SER A 224 -2.16 4.25 -4.04
CA SER A 224 -1.34 3.08 -4.40
C SER A 224 -0.91 3.13 -5.87
N ILE A 225 -1.81 3.48 -6.79
CA ILE A 225 -1.49 3.62 -8.22
C ILE A 225 -0.41 4.70 -8.41
N ILE A 226 -0.60 5.89 -7.84
CA ILE A 226 0.33 7.00 -7.98
C ILE A 226 1.70 6.65 -7.38
N GLN A 227 1.72 6.05 -6.18
CA GLN A 227 2.98 5.76 -5.50
C GLN A 227 3.75 4.60 -6.15
N LEU A 228 3.07 3.54 -6.56
CA LEU A 228 3.70 2.43 -7.27
C LEU A 228 4.24 2.88 -8.63
N GLN A 229 3.53 3.76 -9.35
CA GLN A 229 4.04 4.38 -10.57
C GLN A 229 5.29 5.22 -10.29
N THR A 230 5.27 6.06 -9.24
CA THR A 230 6.42 6.89 -8.84
C THR A 230 7.66 6.03 -8.53
N ILE A 231 7.48 4.94 -7.77
CA ILE A 231 8.57 4.01 -7.43
C ILE A 231 9.07 3.28 -8.69
N SER A 232 8.15 2.84 -9.56
CA SER A 232 8.49 2.21 -10.84
C SER A 232 9.34 3.13 -11.71
N ASP A 233 8.95 4.41 -11.84
CA ASP A 233 9.70 5.38 -12.62
C ASP A 233 11.12 5.62 -12.07
N ARG A 234 11.30 5.55 -10.75
CA ARG A 234 12.63 5.63 -10.11
C ARG A 234 13.48 4.37 -10.36
N LEU A 235 12.86 3.19 -10.29
CA LEU A 235 13.57 1.90 -10.46
C LEU A 235 13.93 1.60 -11.91
N PHE A 236 13.04 1.90 -12.84
CA PHE A 236 13.16 1.45 -14.25
C PHE A 236 13.51 2.60 -15.21
N GLY A 237 13.52 3.84 -14.73
CA GLY A 237 13.76 5.00 -15.57
C GLY A 237 12.55 5.28 -16.45
N GLY A 238 11.55 5.98 -15.92
CA GLY A 238 10.32 6.31 -16.64
C GLY A 238 10.54 7.01 -17.98
N SER A 239 9.48 7.15 -18.77
CA SER A 239 9.45 7.74 -20.11
C SER A 239 9.91 9.21 -20.18
N SER A 240 10.31 9.79 -19.03
CA SER A 240 10.75 11.20 -18.93
C SER A 240 11.96 11.54 -19.81
N ARG A 241 12.69 10.52 -20.31
CA ARG A 241 13.85 10.72 -21.23
C ARG A 241 13.43 10.87 -22.70
N ALA A 242 12.20 10.49 -23.07
CA ALA A 242 11.72 10.66 -24.43
C ALA A 242 11.45 12.14 -24.74
N THR A 243 11.76 12.56 -25.97
CA THR A 243 11.42 13.92 -26.43
C THR A 243 9.90 14.07 -26.40
N PRO A 244 9.37 15.09 -25.72
CA PRO A 244 7.92 15.27 -25.64
C PRO A 244 7.33 15.63 -27.00
N LEU A 245 6.31 14.89 -27.42
CA LEU A 245 5.48 15.19 -28.59
C LEU A 245 4.19 15.87 -28.12
N ARG A 246 3.85 17.02 -28.67
CA ARG A 246 2.61 17.69 -28.32
C ARG A 246 1.42 17.02 -29.02
N LEU A 247 0.44 16.58 -28.24
CA LEU A 247 -0.80 15.97 -28.75
C LEU A 247 -1.84 17.06 -28.97
N GLU A 248 -2.06 17.89 -27.95
CA GLU A 248 -2.98 19.05 -27.96
C GLU A 248 -2.40 20.21 -27.14
N SER A 249 -3.19 21.27 -26.96
CA SER A 249 -2.78 22.47 -26.16
C SER A 249 -2.42 22.08 -24.72
N ALA A 250 -3.10 21.09 -24.13
CA ALA A 250 -3.00 20.69 -22.74
C ALA A 250 -2.15 19.42 -22.51
N PHE A 251 -1.88 18.62 -23.55
CA PHE A 251 -1.36 17.27 -23.40
C PHE A 251 -0.10 17.01 -24.24
N LEU A 252 0.77 16.17 -23.70
CA LEU A 252 2.02 15.71 -24.32
C LEU A 252 2.06 14.17 -24.32
N ALA A 253 2.75 13.59 -25.30
CA ALA A 253 3.22 12.22 -25.26
C ALA A 253 4.72 12.18 -24.93
N ARG A 254 5.15 11.28 -24.06
CA ARG A 254 6.54 10.92 -23.81
C ARG A 254 6.71 9.41 -23.98
N GLY A 255 7.12 8.98 -25.17
CA GLY A 255 7.07 7.57 -25.52
C GLY A 255 5.61 7.08 -25.53
N ASP A 256 5.31 6.07 -24.71
CA ASP A 256 3.97 5.49 -24.56
C ASP A 256 3.13 6.13 -23.45
N GLU A 257 3.63 7.21 -22.84
CA GLU A 257 3.03 7.85 -21.68
C GLU A 257 2.39 9.20 -22.04
N MET A 258 1.13 9.40 -21.62
CA MET A 258 0.46 10.70 -21.72
C MET A 258 0.78 11.56 -20.50
N ASP A 259 1.17 12.80 -20.75
CA ASP A 259 1.51 13.79 -19.73
C ASP A 259 0.78 15.10 -19.98
N ILE A 260 0.80 16.01 -19.01
CA ILE A 260 0.19 17.35 -19.06
C ILE A 260 1.25 18.43 -19.28
N VAL A 261 0.86 19.50 -19.97
CA VAL A 261 1.72 20.67 -20.18
C VAL A 261 1.92 21.46 -18.88
N ALA A 262 0.85 21.63 -18.09
CA ALA A 262 0.85 22.37 -16.83
C ALA A 262 0.06 21.62 -15.76
N GLU A 263 0.53 21.63 -14.52
CA GLU A 263 -0.10 20.88 -13.40
C GLU A 263 -1.47 21.43 -13.01
N ASN A 264 -1.69 22.73 -13.21
CA ASN A 264 -2.95 23.42 -12.91
C ASN A 264 -3.98 23.41 -14.05
N ILE A 265 -3.77 22.55 -15.08
CA ILE A 265 -4.64 22.52 -16.26
C ILE A 265 -6.12 22.30 -15.92
N TYR A 266 -6.41 21.44 -14.95
CA TYR A 266 -7.77 21.11 -14.55
C TYR A 266 -8.44 22.19 -13.67
N GLU A 267 -7.65 23.05 -13.05
CA GLU A 267 -8.14 24.24 -12.33
C GLU A 267 -8.52 25.34 -13.31
N THR A 268 -7.75 25.49 -14.38
CA THR A 268 -7.96 26.53 -15.39
C THR A 268 -8.98 26.12 -16.46
N ASP A 269 -9.07 24.83 -16.79
CA ASP A 269 -10.03 24.25 -17.73
C ASP A 269 -10.61 22.94 -17.18
N PRO A 270 -11.72 22.95 -16.44
CA PRO A 270 -12.36 21.74 -15.94
C PRO A 270 -12.76 20.75 -17.05
N ASN A 271 -13.02 21.20 -18.28
CA ASN A 271 -13.36 20.33 -19.41
C ASN A 271 -12.15 19.48 -19.86
N ALA A 272 -10.92 19.90 -19.51
CA ALA A 272 -9.71 19.14 -19.80
C ALA A 272 -9.72 17.74 -19.13
N ILE A 273 -10.51 17.55 -18.05
CA ILE A 273 -10.64 16.24 -17.41
C ILE A 273 -11.24 15.21 -18.37
N LEU A 274 -12.38 15.52 -19.02
CA LEU A 274 -12.97 14.60 -20.01
C LEU A 274 -12.10 14.51 -21.27
N ARG A 275 -11.48 15.60 -21.68
CA ARG A 275 -10.54 15.61 -22.82
C ARG A 275 -9.33 14.71 -22.57
N THR A 276 -8.85 14.58 -21.33
CA THR A 276 -7.78 13.62 -20.98
C THR A 276 -8.12 12.22 -21.48
N PHE A 277 -9.31 11.74 -21.15
CA PHE A 277 -9.75 10.38 -21.54
C PHE A 277 -10.02 10.27 -23.03
N LEU A 278 -10.56 11.32 -23.66
CA LEU A 278 -10.79 11.34 -25.09
C LEU A 278 -9.46 11.30 -25.87
N VAL A 279 -8.50 12.15 -25.50
CA VAL A 279 -7.17 12.17 -26.13
C VAL A 279 -6.48 10.82 -25.94
N PHE A 280 -6.51 10.25 -24.74
CA PHE A 280 -5.92 8.93 -24.47
C PHE A 280 -6.57 7.84 -25.34
N ALA A 281 -7.90 7.82 -25.46
CA ALA A 281 -8.63 6.84 -26.25
C ALA A 281 -8.38 6.96 -27.78
N THR A 282 -8.04 8.13 -28.27
CA THR A 282 -7.76 8.40 -29.69
C THR A 282 -6.30 8.17 -30.08
N HIS A 283 -5.42 7.88 -29.12
CA HIS A 283 -4.00 7.62 -29.34
C HIS A 283 -3.63 6.23 -28.83
N PRO A 284 -3.81 5.16 -29.64
CA PRO A 284 -3.59 3.76 -29.22
C PRO A 284 -2.13 3.43 -28.88
N GLU A 285 -1.19 4.29 -29.27
CA GLU A 285 0.23 4.20 -28.90
C GLU A 285 0.49 4.56 -27.42
N LEU A 286 -0.46 5.25 -26.78
CA LEU A 286 -0.36 5.59 -25.36
C LEU A 286 -0.92 4.46 -24.52
N THR A 287 -0.13 3.96 -23.59
CA THR A 287 -0.51 2.81 -22.75
C THR A 287 -0.74 3.19 -21.29
N ARG A 288 -0.27 4.39 -20.88
CA ARG A 288 -0.35 4.84 -19.48
C ARG A 288 -0.37 6.37 -19.35
N PHE A 289 -0.81 6.82 -18.18
CA PHE A 289 -0.70 8.20 -17.75
C PHE A 289 0.58 8.43 -16.94
N SER A 290 1.17 9.63 -17.06
CA SER A 290 2.28 10.03 -16.21
C SER A 290 1.84 10.18 -14.75
N THR A 291 2.77 10.00 -13.82
CA THR A 291 2.51 10.24 -12.39
C THR A 291 2.02 11.68 -12.16
N ARG A 292 2.53 12.65 -12.91
CA ARG A 292 2.14 14.06 -12.84
C ARG A 292 0.69 14.26 -13.27
N LEU A 293 0.28 13.63 -14.38
CA LEU A 293 -1.10 13.65 -14.85
C LEU A 293 -2.05 12.97 -13.86
N LEU A 294 -1.67 11.79 -13.33
CA LEU A 294 -2.48 11.08 -12.32
C LEU A 294 -2.70 11.92 -11.07
N ARG A 295 -1.65 12.60 -10.57
CA ARG A 295 -1.76 13.53 -9.44
C ARG A 295 -2.70 14.69 -9.72
N ALA A 296 -2.55 15.32 -10.88
CA ALA A 296 -3.41 16.43 -11.27
C ALA A 296 -4.89 16.01 -11.37
N LEU A 297 -5.18 14.85 -11.96
CA LEU A 297 -6.53 14.26 -11.99
C LEU A 297 -7.06 14.00 -10.57
N TRP A 298 -6.24 13.42 -9.69
CA TRP A 298 -6.65 13.16 -8.32
C TRP A 298 -6.97 14.44 -7.54
N HIS A 299 -6.17 15.49 -7.73
CA HIS A 299 -6.41 16.79 -7.11
C HIS A 299 -7.70 17.44 -7.61
N ALA A 300 -8.00 17.33 -8.90
CA ALA A 300 -9.16 17.94 -9.53
C ALA A 300 -10.47 17.15 -9.30
N ALA A 301 -10.41 15.85 -9.00
CA ALA A 301 -11.58 14.98 -8.87
C ALA A 301 -12.69 15.51 -7.95
N PRO A 302 -12.42 16.12 -6.78
CA PRO A 302 -13.45 16.68 -5.91
C PRO A 302 -14.23 17.83 -6.53
N GLU A 303 -13.62 18.59 -7.44
CA GLU A 303 -14.17 19.81 -8.04
C GLU A 303 -15.03 19.53 -9.29
N ILE A 304 -14.98 18.29 -9.81
CA ILE A 304 -15.68 17.92 -11.06
C ILE A 304 -17.19 18.13 -10.93
N GLY A 305 -17.79 17.70 -9.83
CA GLY A 305 -19.25 17.73 -9.66
C GLY A 305 -19.88 19.12 -9.69
N PRO A 306 -19.33 20.14 -9.01
CA PRO A 306 -19.78 21.54 -9.13
C PRO A 306 -19.57 22.10 -10.53
N ALA A 307 -18.38 21.94 -11.10
CA ALA A 307 -18.04 22.53 -12.41
C ALA A 307 -18.93 22.01 -13.55
N TYR A 308 -19.31 20.73 -13.54
CA TYR A 308 -20.19 20.17 -14.56
C TYR A 308 -21.67 20.53 -14.39
N ARG A 309 -22.12 20.73 -13.15
CA ARG A 309 -23.51 21.19 -12.91
C ARG A 309 -23.76 22.59 -13.46
N ASP A 310 -22.76 23.46 -13.40
CA ASP A 310 -22.89 24.85 -13.87
C ASP A 310 -22.77 24.95 -15.41
N ASN A 311 -22.11 23.99 -16.06
CA ASN A 311 -22.01 23.93 -17.52
C ASN A 311 -23.19 23.23 -18.22
N LEU A 312 -24.10 22.58 -17.47
CA LEU A 312 -25.32 21.94 -18.00
C LEU A 312 -26.55 22.89 -17.98
N ARG A 313 -26.38 24.13 -17.53
CA ARG A 313 -27.38 25.21 -17.57
C ARG A 313 -27.05 26.18 -18.70
#